data_3b078e8974abfce1e19957d9b595342c
#
_entry.id   3b078e8974abfce1e19957d9b595342c
#
_cell.length_a   1.000
_cell.length_b   1.000
_cell.length_c   1.000
_cell.angle_alpha   90.00
_cell.angle_beta   90.00
_cell.angle_gamma   90.00
#
_symmetry.space_group_name_H-M   'P 1'
#
loop_
_entity.id
_entity.type
_entity.pdbx_description
1 polymer ?
#
loop_
_entity_poly.entity_id
_entity_poly.type
_entity_poly.pdbx_seq_one_letter_code
_entity_poly.pdbx_strand_id
1 'polypeptide(L)'
;EDRYSMNRTQLFSQLCSLFGGRIAEELIGGFDGVTTGASNDIERATQMARNMVTKWGLNEKMGPILYGEDDSQAPGGGNTHYSEDTSREIDQEVKTILNDAYSKATTLLEENRDVLEAMKDALMEFETIDADQVDDLMNRREVRQPRDWNRDDSDKHSGGDGAGSKKTAAADESPIGGPVEDL
;
A
#
# COMPACT_ATOMS: atom_id res chain seq x y z
N GLU A 1 -4.47 -17.96 8.04
CA GLU A 1 -5.30 -17.76 9.24
C GLU A 1 -6.10 -16.46 9.08
N ASP A 2 -7.42 -16.58 9.02
CA ASP A 2 -8.32 -15.42 9.04
C ASP A 2 -8.24 -14.74 10.40
N ARG A 3 -7.58 -13.59 10.46
CA ARG A 3 -7.48 -12.79 11.68
C ARG A 3 -8.66 -11.83 11.74
N TYR A 4 -9.70 -12.22 12.43
CA TYR A 4 -10.89 -11.38 12.64
C TYR A 4 -10.68 -10.27 13.70
N SER A 5 -9.59 -10.29 14.45
CA SER A 5 -9.29 -9.28 15.48
C SER A 5 -7.81 -8.91 15.49
N MET A 6 -7.54 -7.63 15.71
CA MET A 6 -6.18 -7.09 15.86
C MET A 6 -6.02 -6.50 17.25
N ASN A 7 -4.88 -6.75 17.89
CA ASN A 7 -4.55 -6.12 19.15
C ASN A 7 -3.87 -4.75 18.93
N ARG A 8 -3.72 -3.97 20.01
CA ARG A 8 -3.11 -2.63 19.99
C ARG A 8 -1.73 -2.61 19.35
N THR A 9 -0.87 -3.61 19.66
CA THR A 9 0.50 -3.69 19.12
C THR A 9 0.49 -3.92 17.61
N GLN A 10 -0.39 -4.77 17.11
CA GLN A 10 -0.53 -5.03 15.67
C GLN A 10 -1.01 -3.78 14.91
N LEU A 11 -2.00 -3.07 15.47
CA LEU A 11 -2.48 -1.79 14.90
C LEU A 11 -1.38 -0.73 14.89
N PHE A 12 -0.61 -0.62 15.97
CA PHE A 12 0.52 0.31 16.04
C PHE A 12 1.60 -0.03 15.01
N SER A 13 1.93 -1.32 14.83
CA SER A 13 2.87 -1.74 13.78
C SER A 13 2.36 -1.43 12.38
N GLN A 14 1.04 -1.56 12.16
CA GLN A 14 0.43 -1.19 10.90
C GLN A 14 0.48 0.33 10.64
N LEU A 15 0.29 1.16 11.68
CA LEU A 15 0.49 2.61 11.58
C LEU A 15 1.92 2.96 11.18
N CYS A 16 2.93 2.32 11.81
CA CYS A 16 4.33 2.50 11.43
C CYS A 16 4.57 2.13 9.95
N SER A 17 3.98 1.03 9.48
CA SER A 17 4.11 0.59 8.09
C SER A 17 3.51 1.59 7.09
N LEU A 18 2.35 2.19 7.41
CA LEU A 18 1.71 3.21 6.57
C LEU A 18 2.57 4.46 6.39
N PHE A 19 3.36 4.83 7.39
CA PHE A 19 4.26 5.98 7.31
C PHE A 19 5.59 5.68 6.58
N GLY A 20 5.91 4.41 6.34
CA GLY A 20 7.21 3.99 5.81
C GLY A 20 7.59 4.66 4.49
N GLY A 21 6.66 4.72 3.53
CA GLY A 21 6.90 5.35 2.23
C GLY A 21 7.19 6.85 2.34
N ARG A 22 6.39 7.57 3.14
CA ARG A 22 6.56 9.00 3.40
C ARG A 22 7.92 9.31 4.03
N ILE A 23 8.30 8.53 5.04
CA ILE A 23 9.57 8.71 5.74
C ILE A 23 10.75 8.38 4.83
N ALA A 24 10.63 7.34 3.99
CA ALA A 24 11.66 7.00 3.02
C ALA A 24 11.91 8.14 2.02
N GLU A 25 10.87 8.78 1.49
CA GLU A 25 10.98 9.98 0.65
C GLU A 25 11.72 11.10 1.38
N GLU A 26 11.37 11.36 2.63
CA GLU A 26 11.99 12.41 3.45
C GLU A 26 13.47 12.13 3.76
N LEU A 27 13.83 10.88 4.07
CA LEU A 27 15.20 10.48 4.36
C LEU A 27 16.10 10.51 3.12
N ILE A 28 15.58 10.24 1.93
CA ILE A 28 16.34 10.21 0.68
C ILE A 28 16.36 11.58 0.01
N GLY A 29 15.23 12.25 -0.10
CA GLY A 29 15.04 13.49 -0.85
C GLY A 29 14.98 14.76 0.00
N GLY A 30 15.00 14.65 1.33
CA GLY A 30 14.70 15.73 2.25
C GLY A 30 13.22 16.13 2.25
N PHE A 31 12.84 17.04 3.14
CA PHE A 31 11.44 17.45 3.29
C PHE A 31 10.85 18.06 1.99
N ASP A 32 11.66 18.81 1.25
CA ASP A 32 11.24 19.44 -0.01
C ASP A 32 11.05 18.43 -1.16
N GLY A 33 11.62 17.22 -1.04
CA GLY A 33 11.47 16.13 -2.01
C GLY A 33 10.25 15.24 -1.77
N VAL A 34 9.50 15.50 -0.72
CA VAL A 34 8.32 14.69 -0.38
C VAL A 34 7.18 14.98 -1.32
N THR A 35 6.50 13.90 -1.75
CA THR A 35 5.38 13.97 -2.69
C THR A 35 4.03 13.74 -2.01
N THR A 36 2.95 13.94 -2.77
CA THR A 36 1.58 13.61 -2.33
C THR A 36 1.27 12.11 -2.43
N GLY A 37 2.24 11.27 -2.84
CA GLY A 37 2.05 9.83 -3.04
C GLY A 37 1.57 9.10 -1.80
N ALA A 38 2.00 9.54 -0.62
CA ALA A 38 1.61 8.95 0.66
C ALA A 38 0.26 9.46 1.21
N SER A 39 -0.52 10.27 0.48
CA SER A 39 -1.76 10.88 0.99
C SER A 39 -2.80 9.85 1.46
N ASN A 40 -2.97 8.77 0.72
CA ASN A 40 -3.89 7.68 1.09
C ASN A 40 -3.43 6.94 2.37
N ASP A 41 -2.13 6.73 2.53
CA ASP A 41 -1.59 6.08 3.73
C ASP A 41 -1.74 6.96 4.97
N ILE A 42 -1.58 8.28 4.83
CA ILE A 42 -1.84 9.25 5.89
C ILE A 42 -3.31 9.26 6.29
N GLU A 43 -4.23 9.24 5.31
CA GLU A 43 -5.66 9.16 5.56
C GLU A 43 -6.04 7.88 6.32
N ARG A 44 -5.57 6.72 5.85
CA ARG A 44 -5.79 5.41 6.49
C ARG A 44 -5.21 5.37 7.90
N ALA A 45 -4.00 5.90 8.12
CA ALA A 45 -3.39 5.99 9.43
C ALA A 45 -4.23 6.86 10.38
N THR A 46 -4.68 8.02 9.90
CA THR A 46 -5.52 8.93 10.69
C THR A 46 -6.84 8.28 11.09
N GLN A 47 -7.51 7.61 10.15
CA GLN A 47 -8.76 6.90 10.44
C GLN A 47 -8.56 5.74 11.42
N MET A 48 -7.46 5.00 11.28
CA MET A 48 -7.12 3.90 12.20
C MET A 48 -6.86 4.43 13.62
N ALA A 49 -6.05 5.46 13.78
CA ALA A 49 -5.78 6.07 15.07
C ALA A 49 -7.07 6.62 15.71
N ARG A 50 -7.93 7.27 14.94
CA ARG A 50 -9.24 7.75 15.40
C ARG A 50 -10.11 6.59 15.89
N ASN A 51 -10.19 5.49 15.16
CA ASN A 51 -10.94 4.30 15.58
C ASN A 51 -10.37 3.66 16.85
N MET A 52 -9.05 3.66 17.03
CA MET A 52 -8.41 3.17 18.27
C MET A 52 -8.85 3.96 19.48
N VAL A 53 -9.01 5.27 19.32
CA VAL A 53 -9.40 6.20 20.41
C VAL A 53 -10.91 6.18 20.64
N THR A 54 -11.71 6.21 19.57
CA THR A 54 -13.15 6.48 19.67
C THR A 54 -14.05 5.24 19.61
N LYS A 55 -13.59 4.16 18.94
CA LYS A 55 -14.45 2.99 18.68
C LYS A 55 -14.00 1.72 19.38
N TRP A 56 -12.70 1.47 19.42
CA TRP A 56 -12.19 0.16 19.85
C TRP A 56 -11.77 0.14 21.32
N GLY A 57 -11.82 1.27 22.01
CA GLY A 57 -11.43 1.34 23.43
C GLY A 57 -9.96 0.95 23.67
N LEU A 58 -9.07 1.22 22.70
CA LEU A 58 -7.67 0.85 22.74
C LEU A 58 -6.74 2.00 23.19
N ASN A 59 -7.33 3.06 23.74
CA ASN A 59 -6.62 4.17 24.35
C ASN A 59 -6.86 4.16 25.88
N GLU A 60 -5.79 4.18 26.66
CA GLU A 60 -5.88 4.09 28.13
C GLU A 60 -6.51 5.32 28.77
N LYS A 61 -6.27 6.50 28.21
CA LYS A 61 -6.77 7.77 28.74
C LYS A 61 -8.27 7.94 28.45
N MET A 62 -8.68 7.60 27.23
CA MET A 62 -10.10 7.71 26.84
C MET A 62 -10.94 6.52 27.34
N GLY A 63 -10.29 5.40 27.70
CA GLY A 63 -10.95 4.21 28.22
C GLY A 63 -11.77 3.43 27.19
N PRO A 64 -12.48 2.38 27.63
CA PRO A 64 -13.29 1.53 26.76
C PRO A 64 -14.70 2.14 26.55
N ILE A 65 -14.75 3.34 26.01
CA ILE A 65 -15.99 4.09 25.76
C ILE A 65 -16.12 4.26 24.24
N LEU A 66 -17.34 4.08 23.73
CA LEU A 66 -17.68 4.40 22.35
C LEU A 66 -18.04 5.90 22.28
N TYR A 67 -17.16 6.68 21.68
CA TYR A 67 -17.44 8.06 21.32
C TYR A 67 -18.07 8.05 19.91
N GLY A 68 -19.38 8.34 19.84
CA GLY A 68 -20.16 8.27 18.60
C GLY A 68 -19.51 9.08 17.48
N GLU A 69 -19.53 8.54 16.26
CA GLU A 69 -19.31 9.35 15.06
C GLU A 69 -20.51 10.28 14.91
N ASP A 70 -20.19 11.47 14.45
CA ASP A 70 -21.17 12.41 13.92
C ASP A 70 -21.91 11.72 12.76
N ASP A 71 -23.09 11.19 13.03
CA ASP A 71 -23.95 10.61 11.99
C ASP A 71 -24.53 11.81 11.21
N SER A 72 -23.66 12.38 10.33
CA SER A 72 -23.96 13.51 9.46
C SER A 72 -25.09 13.24 8.45
N GLN A 73 -25.75 12.08 8.57
CA GLN A 73 -26.94 11.73 7.79
C GLN A 73 -28.26 12.03 8.49
N ALA A 74 -28.25 12.53 9.74
CA ALA A 74 -29.49 13.01 10.35
C ALA A 74 -29.81 14.41 9.82
N PRO A 75 -30.98 14.64 9.22
CA PRO A 75 -31.39 15.99 8.82
C PRO A 75 -31.63 16.86 10.06
N GLY A 76 -30.62 17.67 10.40
CA GLY A 76 -30.72 18.56 11.57
C GLY A 76 -29.41 19.03 12.21
N GLY A 77 -28.25 18.64 11.65
CA GLY A 77 -26.95 19.20 12.09
C GLY A 77 -26.34 18.42 13.25
N GLY A 78 -25.09 18.03 13.05
CA GLY A 78 -24.29 17.21 13.93
C GLY A 78 -24.22 17.71 15.37
N ASN A 79 -24.84 16.97 16.24
CA ASN A 79 -24.60 17.08 17.67
C ASN A 79 -23.59 15.99 18.03
N THR A 80 -22.32 16.37 18.18
CA THR A 80 -21.37 15.49 18.84
C THR A 80 -21.92 15.12 20.21
N HIS A 81 -22.06 13.82 20.48
CA HIS A 81 -22.62 13.33 21.75
C HIS A 81 -21.69 13.52 22.95
N TYR A 82 -20.60 14.27 22.80
CA TYR A 82 -19.61 14.55 23.83
C TYR A 82 -19.20 16.04 23.82
N SER A 83 -18.65 16.50 24.94
CA SER A 83 -18.28 17.91 25.17
C SER A 83 -17.10 18.33 24.25
N GLU A 84 -16.93 19.65 24.08
CA GLU A 84 -15.75 20.19 23.38
C GLU A 84 -14.43 19.76 24.02
N ASP A 85 -14.40 19.64 25.36
CA ASP A 85 -13.19 19.18 26.05
C ASP A 85 -12.87 17.74 25.71
N THR A 86 -13.86 16.86 25.66
CA THR A 86 -13.70 15.47 25.20
C THR A 86 -13.24 15.42 23.74
N SER A 87 -13.78 16.29 22.86
CA SER A 87 -13.33 16.40 21.47
C SER A 87 -11.85 16.75 21.38
N ARG A 88 -11.40 17.72 22.17
CA ARG A 88 -9.97 18.11 22.23
C ARG A 88 -9.09 16.98 22.74
N GLU A 89 -9.57 16.24 23.74
CA GLU A 89 -8.83 15.06 24.23
C GLU A 89 -8.71 13.97 23.17
N ILE A 90 -9.77 13.67 22.44
CA ILE A 90 -9.74 12.72 21.31
C ILE A 90 -8.70 13.17 20.28
N ASP A 91 -8.74 14.42 19.83
CA ASP A 91 -7.81 14.96 18.86
C ASP A 91 -6.35 14.89 19.35
N GLN A 92 -6.11 15.18 20.64
CA GLN A 92 -4.79 15.08 21.25
C GLN A 92 -4.29 13.64 21.28
N GLU A 93 -5.13 12.68 21.66
CA GLU A 93 -4.75 11.26 21.71
C GLU A 93 -4.50 10.68 20.31
N VAL A 94 -5.32 11.03 19.32
CA VAL A 94 -5.10 10.67 17.91
C VAL A 94 -3.75 11.21 17.43
N LYS A 95 -3.46 12.49 17.69
CA LYS A 95 -2.19 13.10 17.33
C LYS A 95 -1.00 12.41 18.01
N THR A 96 -1.15 12.06 19.28
CA THR A 96 -0.11 11.36 20.04
C THR A 96 0.20 9.99 19.41
N ILE A 97 -0.82 9.18 19.14
CA ILE A 97 -0.66 7.86 18.50
C ILE A 97 0.05 7.98 17.14
N LEU A 98 -0.36 8.95 16.32
CA LEU A 98 0.24 9.15 14.99
C LEU A 98 1.70 9.61 15.10
N ASN A 99 2.00 10.55 15.99
CA ASN A 99 3.37 11.03 16.20
C ASN A 99 4.29 9.92 16.74
N ASP A 100 3.81 9.11 17.68
CA ASP A 100 4.57 7.99 18.23
C ASP A 100 4.88 6.95 17.13
N ALA A 101 3.88 6.62 16.31
CA ALA A 101 4.06 5.70 15.19
C ALA A 101 5.02 6.26 14.13
N TYR A 102 4.91 7.55 13.80
CA TYR A 102 5.81 8.23 12.87
C TYR A 102 7.25 8.23 13.40
N SER A 103 7.45 8.63 14.66
CA SER A 103 8.77 8.66 15.30
C SER A 103 9.40 7.25 15.36
N LYS A 104 8.60 6.23 15.70
CA LYS A 104 9.08 4.85 15.72
C LYS A 104 9.49 4.35 14.34
N ALA A 105 8.70 4.65 13.31
CA ALA A 105 9.01 4.28 11.93
C ALA A 105 10.26 5.03 11.43
N THR A 106 10.41 6.33 11.74
CA THR A 106 11.61 7.12 11.42
C THR A 106 12.85 6.49 12.03
N THR A 107 12.84 6.19 13.34
CA THR A 107 13.96 5.53 14.00
C THR A 107 14.33 4.20 13.34
N LEU A 108 13.33 3.36 13.02
CA LEU A 108 13.57 2.08 12.36
C LEU A 108 14.23 2.23 10.98
N LEU A 109 13.79 3.21 10.19
CA LEU A 109 14.37 3.45 8.86
C LEU A 109 15.75 4.08 8.93
N GLU A 110 16.00 4.98 9.90
CA GLU A 110 17.33 5.57 10.14
C GLU A 110 18.34 4.53 10.58
N GLU A 111 17.97 3.63 11.51
CA GLU A 111 18.82 2.52 11.98
C GLU A 111 19.14 1.51 10.87
N ASN A 112 18.29 1.39 9.84
CA ASN A 112 18.45 0.50 8.71
C ASN A 112 18.59 1.25 7.36
N ARG A 113 19.19 2.43 7.40
CA ARG A 113 19.35 3.28 6.22
C ARG A 113 20.16 2.59 5.12
N ASP A 114 21.14 1.80 5.49
CA ASP A 114 21.92 0.97 4.56
C ASP A 114 21.04 0.02 3.74
N VAL A 115 20.05 -0.63 4.38
CA VAL A 115 19.08 -1.49 3.71
C VAL A 115 18.15 -0.69 2.80
N LEU A 116 17.69 0.48 3.27
CA LEU A 116 16.83 1.37 2.48
C LEU A 116 17.53 1.85 1.21
N GLU A 117 18.80 2.24 1.30
CA GLU A 117 19.60 2.68 0.15
C GLU A 117 19.88 1.51 -0.82
N ALA A 118 20.21 0.32 -0.30
CA ALA A 118 20.38 -0.86 -1.12
C ALA A 118 19.07 -1.27 -1.83
N MET A 119 17.92 -1.13 -1.17
CA MET A 119 16.61 -1.39 -1.77
C MET A 119 16.29 -0.40 -2.90
N LYS A 120 16.60 0.89 -2.69
CA LYS A 120 16.47 1.91 -3.73
C LYS A 120 17.34 1.58 -4.95
N ASP A 121 18.61 1.18 -4.73
CA ASP A 121 19.52 0.85 -5.81
C ASP A 121 19.06 -0.40 -6.57
N ALA A 122 18.57 -1.42 -5.87
CA ALA A 122 17.98 -2.61 -6.50
C ALA A 122 16.73 -2.26 -7.33
N LEU A 123 15.86 -1.37 -6.85
CA LEU A 123 14.69 -0.91 -7.62
C LEU A 123 15.09 -0.08 -8.85
N MET A 124 16.18 0.69 -8.77
CA MET A 124 16.70 1.42 -9.92
C MET A 124 17.31 0.50 -10.98
N GLU A 125 17.87 -0.64 -10.57
CA GLU A 125 18.48 -1.62 -11.46
C GLU A 125 17.45 -2.56 -12.09
N PHE A 126 16.52 -3.09 -11.29
CA PHE A 126 15.60 -4.16 -11.70
C PHE A 126 14.17 -3.68 -11.96
N GLU A 127 13.85 -2.40 -11.69
CA GLU A 127 12.49 -1.81 -11.72
C GLU A 127 11.52 -2.43 -10.72
N THR A 128 11.62 -3.72 -10.46
CA THR A 128 10.85 -4.48 -9.47
C THR A 128 11.76 -5.42 -8.70
N ILE A 129 11.45 -5.68 -7.44
CA ILE A 129 12.15 -6.67 -6.60
C ILE A 129 11.16 -7.71 -6.10
N ASP A 130 11.55 -8.98 -6.13
CA ASP A 130 10.76 -10.09 -5.62
C ASP A 130 11.02 -10.38 -4.13
N ALA A 131 10.27 -11.33 -3.56
CA ALA A 131 10.39 -11.67 -2.15
C ALA A 131 11.78 -12.21 -1.77
N ASP A 132 12.42 -12.95 -2.66
CA ASP A 132 13.75 -13.50 -2.41
C ASP A 132 14.81 -12.39 -2.40
N GLN A 133 14.67 -11.38 -3.28
CA GLN A 133 15.53 -10.20 -3.31
C GLN A 133 15.32 -9.31 -2.07
N VAL A 134 14.07 -9.16 -1.62
CA VAL A 134 13.78 -8.48 -0.35
C VAL A 134 14.44 -9.21 0.82
N ASP A 135 14.39 -10.54 0.86
CA ASP A 135 15.08 -11.33 1.89
C ASP A 135 16.62 -11.16 1.86
N ASP A 136 17.23 -11.08 0.67
CA ASP A 136 18.66 -10.80 0.55
C ASP A 136 19.00 -9.42 1.11
N LEU A 137 18.23 -8.37 0.74
CA LEU A 137 18.41 -7.01 1.23
C LEU A 137 18.27 -6.93 2.75
N MET A 138 17.21 -7.52 3.32
CA MET A 138 16.96 -7.53 4.76
C MET A 138 18.06 -8.24 5.54
N ASN A 139 18.72 -9.25 4.93
CA ASN A 139 19.86 -9.96 5.52
C ASN A 139 21.22 -9.35 5.14
N ARG A 140 21.25 -8.17 4.48
CA ARG A 140 22.49 -7.50 4.02
C ARG A 140 23.35 -8.38 3.15
N ARG A 141 22.72 -9.19 2.26
CA ARG A 141 23.38 -10.03 1.25
C ARG A 141 23.38 -9.31 -0.09
N GLU A 142 24.26 -9.76 -0.97
CA GLU A 142 24.22 -9.36 -2.36
C GLU A 142 22.88 -9.79 -2.99
N VAL A 143 22.22 -8.86 -3.69
CA VAL A 143 20.90 -9.07 -4.26
C VAL A 143 21.03 -9.98 -5.48
N ARG A 144 20.31 -11.10 -5.46
CA ARG A 144 20.27 -12.03 -6.60
C ARG A 144 19.52 -11.43 -7.78
N GLN A 145 19.82 -11.90 -8.99
CA GLN A 145 19.06 -11.51 -10.17
C GLN A 145 17.62 -12.04 -10.11
N PRO A 146 16.61 -11.29 -10.62
CA PRO A 146 15.23 -11.75 -10.69
C PRO A 146 15.10 -13.07 -11.44
N ARG A 147 14.21 -13.94 -10.99
CA ARG A 147 14.00 -15.26 -11.59
C ARG A 147 13.56 -15.20 -13.06
N ASP A 148 12.94 -14.13 -13.48
CA ASP A 148 12.41 -13.94 -14.84
C ASP A 148 13.30 -13.12 -15.75
N TRP A 149 14.46 -12.62 -15.27
CA TRP A 149 15.40 -11.80 -16.04
C TRP A 149 15.95 -12.52 -17.30
N ASN A 150 16.05 -13.85 -17.27
CA ASN A 150 16.61 -14.67 -18.35
C ASN A 150 15.56 -15.23 -19.33
N ARG A 151 14.27 -14.91 -19.20
CA ARG A 151 13.23 -15.46 -20.10
C ARG A 151 13.12 -14.74 -21.42
N ASP A 152 13.51 -13.47 -21.53
CA ASP A 152 13.33 -12.68 -22.76
C ASP A 152 14.42 -12.88 -23.83
N ASP A 153 15.56 -13.50 -23.51
CA ASP A 153 16.63 -13.72 -24.49
C ASP A 153 16.59 -15.08 -25.20
N SER A 154 15.82 -16.06 -24.72
CA SER A 154 15.74 -17.38 -25.32
C SER A 154 14.69 -17.51 -26.44
N ASP A 155 13.71 -16.61 -26.51
CA ASP A 155 12.64 -16.67 -27.52
C ASP A 155 12.93 -15.87 -28.80
N LYS A 156 14.05 -15.14 -28.87
CA LYS A 156 14.44 -14.39 -30.07
C LYS A 156 15.34 -15.14 -31.06
N HIS A 157 15.73 -16.39 -30.77
CA HIS A 157 16.69 -17.13 -31.61
C HIS A 157 16.21 -18.48 -32.12
N SER A 158 14.90 -18.76 -32.22
CA SER A 158 14.41 -19.93 -32.95
C SER A 158 13.32 -19.55 -33.97
N GLY A 159 13.73 -18.86 -34.98
CA GLY A 159 12.91 -18.53 -36.15
C GLY A 159 13.76 -18.45 -37.40
N GLY A 160 14.17 -19.60 -37.92
CA GLY A 160 14.85 -19.67 -39.21
C GLY A 160 14.99 -21.11 -39.74
N ASP A 161 14.29 -21.35 -40.81
CA ASP A 161 14.47 -22.40 -41.80
C ASP A 161 13.67 -23.71 -41.71
N GLY A 162 12.83 -23.88 -42.72
CA GLY A 162 12.25 -25.16 -43.08
C GLY A 162 11.14 -25.06 -44.11
N ALA A 163 11.55 -24.96 -45.37
CA ALA A 163 10.73 -24.86 -46.56
C ALA A 163 9.73 -26.01 -46.78
N GLY A 164 8.60 -25.66 -47.42
CA GLY A 164 8.06 -26.45 -48.54
C GLY A 164 6.90 -27.39 -48.25
N SER A 165 5.72 -27.10 -48.73
CA SER A 165 5.05 -27.82 -49.81
C SER A 165 3.53 -27.59 -49.85
N LYS A 166 3.08 -27.12 -50.98
CA LYS A 166 1.77 -27.10 -51.61
C LYS A 166 0.77 -28.21 -51.23
N LYS A 167 -0.55 -27.80 -51.09
CA LYS A 167 -1.67 -28.10 -52.02
C LYS A 167 -3.01 -27.64 -51.45
N THR A 168 -3.60 -26.74 -52.16
CA THR A 168 -4.85 -26.73 -52.95
C THR A 168 -6.18 -26.98 -52.24
N ALA A 169 -7.00 -25.91 -52.33
CA ALA A 169 -8.40 -25.84 -52.81
C ALA A 169 -9.49 -26.45 -51.96
N ALA A 170 -10.48 -25.70 -51.54
CA ALA A 170 -11.66 -25.35 -52.27
C ALA A 170 -12.53 -24.38 -51.44
N ALA A 171 -13.14 -23.51 -52.18
CA ALA A 171 -14.18 -22.57 -51.85
C ALA A 171 -15.42 -23.27 -51.24
N ASP A 172 -16.17 -22.56 -50.37
CA ASP A 172 -17.59 -22.38 -50.64
C ASP A 172 -18.11 -21.16 -49.90
N GLU A 173 -19.06 -20.57 -50.49
CA GLU A 173 -19.65 -19.28 -50.46
C GLU A 173 -20.53 -18.98 -49.21
N SER A 174 -20.65 -17.69 -49.00
CA SER A 174 -21.67 -16.95 -48.25
C SER A 174 -23.12 -17.37 -48.60
N PRO A 175 -24.20 -16.82 -48.03
CA PRO A 175 -24.44 -15.41 -47.83
C PRO A 175 -25.29 -14.96 -46.58
N ILE A 176 -25.09 -13.70 -46.19
CA ILE A 176 -25.99 -12.54 -46.09
C ILE A 176 -27.42 -12.79 -45.52
N GLY A 177 -27.80 -11.96 -44.55
CA GLY A 177 -29.16 -11.61 -44.29
C GLY A 177 -29.37 -11.00 -42.90
N GLY A 178 -29.30 -9.65 -42.74
CA GLY A 178 -29.98 -8.90 -41.68
C GLY A 178 -31.47 -8.74 -42.04
N PRO A 179 -32.20 -7.79 -41.53
CA PRO A 179 -31.99 -6.75 -40.54
C PRO A 179 -33.14 -6.57 -39.51
N VAL A 180 -32.91 -5.64 -38.52
CA VAL A 180 -33.84 -4.65 -37.86
C VAL A 180 -35.24 -5.09 -37.41
N GLU A 181 -35.63 -4.75 -36.23
CA GLU A 181 -36.59 -3.73 -35.80
C GLU A 181 -37.03 -3.93 -34.33
N ASP A 182 -36.95 -2.83 -33.63
CA ASP A 182 -37.87 -2.19 -32.69
C ASP A 182 -38.73 -3.08 -31.73
N LEU A 183 -38.51 -2.86 -30.45
CA LEU A 183 -39.47 -2.22 -29.54
C LEU A 183 -38.79 -1.94 -28.21
#